data_42b7a3dfd077f39612df30730a7ceb82
#
_entry.id   42b7a3dfd077f39612df30730a7ceb82
#
_cell.length_a   1.000
_cell.length_b   1.000
_cell.length_c   1.000
_cell.angle_alpha   90.00
_cell.angle_beta   90.00
_cell.angle_gamma   90.00
#
_symmetry.space_group_name_H-M   'P 1'
#
loop_
_entity.id
_entity.type
_entity.pdbx_description
1 polymer ?
#
loop_
_entity_poly.entity_id
_entity_poly.type
_entity_poly.pdbx_seq_one_letter_code
_entity_poly.pdbx_strand_id
1 'polypeptide(L)'
;IGGVDAQGRRYHALDPDTFYWAHATFYVGTLRTAECFMGGLTEAQHEQLFAEHRQWYALYGMSMRPVPATRADFQRYWDHMCREVLEDTPAARVVLDLSELPRPPFLPWLPARVWALLRPAVARSAVRLTVGLYDPSVRELLGYSWSEADEHWFRRVCRAVELAFRLVPARRRMHPRARAGVDRATGRLPADAPLPQTPDRNLPLPDRRDSPRHYVPGR
;
A
#
# COMPACT_ATOMS: atom_id res chain seq x y z
N ILE A 1 7.19 -12.28 14.66
CA ILE A 1 7.38 -13.39 13.70
C ILE A 1 8.83 -13.37 13.28
N GLY A 2 9.51 -14.50 13.43
CA GLY A 2 10.89 -14.73 12.98
C GLY A 2 10.99 -16.07 12.28
N GLY A 3 12.05 -16.27 11.52
CA GLY A 3 12.28 -17.51 10.80
C GLY A 3 13.67 -17.55 10.20
N VAL A 4 13.86 -18.55 9.35
CA VAL A 4 15.07 -18.73 8.53
C VAL A 4 14.59 -18.87 7.09
N ASP A 5 15.18 -18.12 6.17
CA ASP A 5 14.85 -18.21 4.75
C ASP A 5 15.49 -19.44 4.07
N ALA A 6 15.21 -19.61 2.79
CA ALA A 6 15.76 -20.73 2.01
C ALA A 6 17.29 -20.71 1.89
N GLN A 7 17.93 -19.57 2.14
CA GLN A 7 19.39 -19.37 2.14
C GLN A 7 20.01 -19.50 3.54
N GLY A 8 19.22 -19.87 4.55
CA GLY A 8 19.68 -20.02 5.93
C GLY A 8 19.82 -18.69 6.69
N ARG A 9 19.37 -17.55 6.14
CA ARG A 9 19.43 -16.24 6.79
C ARG A 9 18.29 -16.12 7.80
N ARG A 10 18.62 -15.70 9.02
CA ARG A 10 17.60 -15.39 10.03
C ARG A 10 16.93 -14.07 9.75
N TYR A 11 15.62 -14.04 9.83
CA TYR A 11 14.84 -12.80 9.75
C TYR A 11 13.92 -12.64 10.95
N HIS A 12 13.59 -11.39 11.26
CA HIS A 12 12.64 -11.00 12.28
C HIS A 12 11.74 -9.87 11.79
N ALA A 13 10.43 -10.03 11.91
CA ALA A 13 9.47 -9.02 11.40
C ALA A 13 9.56 -7.64 12.08
N LEU A 14 10.20 -7.57 13.26
CA LEU A 14 10.48 -6.31 13.97
C LEU A 14 11.93 -5.86 13.79
N ASP A 15 12.68 -6.46 12.87
CA ASP A 15 13.94 -5.87 12.43
C ASP A 15 13.65 -4.49 11.82
N PRO A 16 14.32 -3.42 12.27
CA PRO A 16 14.00 -2.06 11.82
C PRO A 16 14.09 -1.88 10.31
N ASP A 17 15.03 -2.52 9.64
CA ASP A 17 15.21 -2.39 8.19
C ASP A 17 14.06 -3.10 7.43
N THR A 18 13.71 -4.32 7.85
CA THR A 18 12.56 -5.07 7.30
C THR A 18 11.25 -4.35 7.56
N PHE A 19 11.06 -3.82 8.76
CA PHE A 19 9.84 -3.10 9.13
C PHE A 19 9.70 -1.79 8.36
N TYR A 20 10.83 -1.06 8.20
CA TYR A 20 10.81 0.17 7.42
C TYR A 20 10.55 -0.11 5.93
N TRP A 21 11.11 -1.18 5.37
CA TRP A 21 10.80 -1.57 3.99
C TRP A 21 9.29 -1.77 3.79
N ALA A 22 8.64 -2.54 4.66
CA ALA A 22 7.19 -2.72 4.60
C ALA A 22 6.42 -1.39 4.67
N HIS A 23 6.84 -0.46 5.54
CA HIS A 23 6.24 0.87 5.63
C HIS A 23 6.52 1.73 4.39
N ALA A 24 7.72 1.68 3.83
CA ALA A 24 8.09 2.39 2.61
C ALA A 24 7.22 2.00 1.41
N THR A 25 6.79 0.73 1.32
CA THR A 25 5.86 0.29 0.27
C THR A 25 4.50 0.97 0.38
N PHE A 26 3.98 1.24 1.59
CA PHE A 26 2.74 2.02 1.77
C PHE A 26 2.91 3.48 1.32
N TYR A 27 4.05 4.09 1.63
CA TYR A 27 4.34 5.45 1.18
C TYR A 27 4.40 5.53 -0.34
N VAL A 28 5.16 4.64 -1.00
CA VAL A 28 5.24 4.60 -2.47
C VAL A 28 3.90 4.26 -3.09
N GLY A 29 3.12 3.33 -2.50
CA GLY A 29 1.76 3.05 -2.94
C GLY A 29 0.85 4.28 -2.91
N THR A 30 0.98 5.12 -1.89
CA THR A 30 0.26 6.40 -1.79
C THR A 30 0.72 7.38 -2.86
N LEU A 31 2.03 7.53 -3.10
CA LEU A 31 2.57 8.36 -4.17
C LEU A 31 2.05 7.93 -5.54
N ARG A 32 2.21 6.65 -5.88
CA ARG A 32 1.76 6.10 -7.17
C ARG A 32 0.25 6.28 -7.37
N THR A 33 -0.54 6.11 -6.31
CA THR A 33 -1.98 6.35 -6.36
C THR A 33 -2.29 7.82 -6.67
N ALA A 34 -1.62 8.75 -6.02
CA ALA A 34 -1.81 10.17 -6.27
C ALA A 34 -1.38 10.57 -7.69
N GLU A 35 -0.23 10.09 -8.14
CA GLU A 35 0.32 10.38 -9.47
C GLU A 35 -0.56 9.79 -10.59
N CYS A 36 -1.00 8.54 -10.44
CA CYS A 36 -1.73 7.84 -11.49
C CYS A 36 -3.23 8.19 -11.52
N PHE A 37 -3.86 8.37 -10.35
CA PHE A 37 -5.32 8.42 -10.26
C PHE A 37 -5.90 9.73 -9.71
N MET A 38 -5.05 10.66 -9.25
CA MET A 38 -5.51 11.90 -8.63
C MET A 38 -5.01 13.17 -9.33
N GLY A 39 -4.31 13.03 -10.45
CA GLY A 39 -3.78 14.16 -11.24
C GLY A 39 -2.41 14.65 -10.78
N GLY A 40 -1.70 13.85 -10.00
CA GLY A 40 -0.34 14.14 -9.53
C GLY A 40 -0.31 14.98 -8.25
N LEU A 41 0.92 15.27 -7.82
CA LEU A 41 1.24 16.09 -6.64
C LEU A 41 2.15 17.24 -7.05
N THR A 42 1.99 18.38 -6.41
CA THR A 42 2.97 19.48 -6.49
C THR A 42 4.22 19.13 -5.68
N GLU A 43 5.32 19.82 -5.93
CA GLU A 43 6.56 19.61 -5.17
C GLU A 43 6.35 19.82 -3.67
N ALA A 44 5.61 20.84 -3.27
CA ALA A 44 5.27 21.09 -1.87
C ALA A 44 4.46 19.94 -1.24
N GLN A 45 3.55 19.32 -2.02
CA GLN A 45 2.79 18.16 -1.56
C GLN A 45 3.67 16.90 -1.46
N HIS A 46 4.64 16.73 -2.34
CA HIS A 46 5.62 15.65 -2.21
C HIS A 46 6.44 15.78 -0.93
N GLU A 47 6.96 16.97 -0.63
CA GLU A 47 7.70 17.22 0.61
C GLU A 47 6.84 17.03 1.86
N GLN A 48 5.61 17.52 1.84
CA GLN A 48 4.66 17.34 2.94
C GLN A 48 4.36 15.85 3.16
N LEU A 49 4.03 15.10 2.10
CA LEU A 49 3.72 13.68 2.20
C LEU A 49 4.93 12.87 2.71
N PHE A 50 6.14 13.26 2.33
CA PHE A 50 7.35 12.64 2.84
C PHE A 50 7.55 12.93 4.33
N ALA A 51 7.32 14.17 4.78
CA ALA A 51 7.40 14.52 6.19
C ALA A 51 6.34 13.75 7.02
N GLU A 52 5.11 13.66 6.54
CA GLU A 52 4.02 12.90 7.16
C GLU A 52 4.31 11.40 7.20
N HIS A 53 4.90 10.83 6.15
CA HIS A 53 5.37 9.46 6.12
C HIS A 53 6.36 9.14 7.25
N ARG A 54 7.33 10.02 7.49
CA ARG A 54 8.29 9.88 8.59
C ARG A 54 7.61 9.96 9.96
N GLN A 55 6.66 10.89 10.12
CA GLN A 55 5.85 11.00 11.34
C GLN A 55 5.03 9.74 11.57
N TRP A 56 4.39 9.22 10.52
CA TRP A 56 3.62 7.99 10.61
C TRP A 56 4.49 6.81 11.04
N TYR A 57 5.68 6.66 10.46
CA TYR A 57 6.61 5.61 10.89
C TYR A 57 7.01 5.76 12.36
N ALA A 58 7.29 6.97 12.82
CA ALA A 58 7.64 7.24 14.22
C ALA A 58 6.55 6.81 15.21
N LEU A 59 5.26 6.84 14.81
CA LEU A 59 4.15 6.39 15.66
C LEU A 59 4.16 4.89 15.95
N TYR A 60 4.88 4.08 15.19
CA TYR A 60 5.07 2.66 15.51
C TYR A 60 6.01 2.41 16.69
N GLY A 61 6.77 3.42 17.14
CA GLY A 61 7.77 3.27 18.17
C GLY A 61 9.00 2.44 17.77
N MET A 62 9.17 2.22 16.46
CA MET A 62 10.34 1.53 15.90
C MET A 62 11.54 2.46 15.80
N SER A 63 12.75 1.86 15.69
CA SER A 63 13.97 2.64 15.48
C SER A 63 13.91 3.45 14.18
N MET A 64 14.21 4.74 14.27
CA MET A 64 14.31 5.65 13.13
C MET A 64 15.60 5.47 12.30
N ARG A 65 16.50 4.57 12.70
CA ARG A 65 17.80 4.33 12.03
C ARG A 65 17.69 4.10 10.53
N PRO A 66 16.75 3.26 10.02
CA PRO A 66 16.66 3.00 8.58
C PRO A 66 15.93 4.09 7.79
N VAL A 67 15.33 5.08 8.47
CA VAL A 67 14.46 6.07 7.84
C VAL A 67 15.29 7.17 7.17
N PRO A 68 15.22 7.34 5.85
CA PRO A 68 15.94 8.40 5.15
C PRO A 68 15.61 9.80 5.69
N ALA A 69 16.60 10.66 5.72
CA ALA A 69 16.46 12.02 6.25
C ALA A 69 15.72 12.94 5.26
N THR A 70 15.97 12.77 3.97
CA THR A 70 15.41 13.59 2.90
C THR A 70 14.70 12.74 1.85
N ARG A 71 13.85 13.36 1.03
CA ARG A 71 13.17 12.69 -0.07
C ARG A 71 14.18 12.17 -1.13
N ALA A 72 15.28 12.88 -1.34
CA ALA A 72 16.35 12.44 -2.22
C ALA A 72 17.05 11.18 -1.66
N ASP A 73 17.27 11.10 -0.33
CA ASP A 73 17.80 9.89 0.30
C ASP A 73 16.80 8.72 0.20
N PHE A 74 15.51 9.02 0.35
CA PHE A 74 14.48 8.01 0.17
C PHE A 74 14.47 7.46 -1.26
N GLN A 75 14.61 8.30 -2.27
CA GLN A 75 14.65 7.83 -3.65
C GLN A 75 15.85 6.89 -3.88
N ARG A 76 17.04 7.23 -3.35
CA ARG A 76 18.22 6.34 -3.42
C ARG A 76 18.00 5.03 -2.68
N TYR A 77 17.39 5.09 -1.50
CA TYR A 77 17.02 3.90 -0.74
C TYR A 77 16.05 3.01 -1.52
N TRP A 78 14.99 3.59 -2.10
CA TRP A 78 14.00 2.87 -2.88
C TRP A 78 14.62 2.19 -4.12
N ASP A 79 15.42 2.94 -4.86
CA ASP A 79 16.11 2.43 -6.07
C ASP A 79 17.03 1.27 -5.71
N HIS A 80 17.79 1.37 -4.62
CA HIS A 80 18.64 0.30 -4.12
C HIS A 80 17.82 -0.94 -3.74
N MET A 81 16.76 -0.77 -2.97
CA MET A 81 15.90 -1.88 -2.59
C MET A 81 15.29 -2.59 -3.80
N CYS A 82 14.78 -1.85 -4.78
CA CYS A 82 14.15 -2.43 -5.96
C CYS A 82 15.13 -3.14 -6.91
N ARG A 83 16.39 -2.71 -6.96
CA ARG A 83 17.37 -3.24 -7.92
C ARG A 83 18.30 -4.30 -7.34
N GLU A 84 18.60 -4.20 -6.04
CA GLU A 84 19.70 -4.96 -5.45
C GLU A 84 19.25 -5.87 -4.30
N VAL A 85 18.11 -5.56 -3.66
CA VAL A 85 17.67 -6.30 -2.45
C VAL A 85 16.46 -7.18 -2.71
N LEU A 86 15.51 -6.71 -3.52
CA LEU A 86 14.33 -7.51 -3.85
C LEU A 86 14.71 -8.78 -4.60
N GLU A 87 14.04 -9.87 -4.25
CA GLU A 87 14.22 -11.17 -4.90
C GLU A 87 12.86 -11.64 -5.48
N ASP A 88 12.92 -12.31 -6.62
CA ASP A 88 11.78 -13.04 -7.17
C ASP A 88 11.58 -14.33 -6.38
N THR A 89 10.59 -14.33 -5.52
CA THR A 89 10.26 -15.48 -4.68
C THR A 89 8.91 -16.09 -5.08
N PRO A 90 8.66 -17.38 -4.81
CA PRO A 90 7.35 -17.98 -5.02
C PRO A 90 6.22 -17.22 -4.32
N ALA A 91 6.49 -16.64 -3.13
CA ALA A 91 5.52 -15.83 -2.40
C ALA A 91 5.15 -14.54 -3.15
N ALA A 92 6.12 -13.87 -3.81
CA ALA A 92 5.85 -12.67 -4.60
C ALA A 92 4.94 -12.98 -5.81
N ARG A 93 5.07 -14.15 -6.41
CA ARG A 93 4.24 -14.59 -7.55
C ARG A 93 2.80 -14.92 -7.15
N VAL A 94 2.60 -15.51 -5.96
CA VAL A 94 1.26 -15.84 -5.45
C VAL A 94 0.40 -14.60 -5.19
N VAL A 95 1.02 -13.47 -4.82
CA VAL A 95 0.29 -12.22 -4.55
C VAL A 95 -0.50 -11.72 -5.78
N LEU A 96 -0.01 -11.98 -6.99
CA LEU A 96 -0.69 -11.59 -8.23
C LEU A 96 -1.47 -12.74 -8.89
N ASP A 97 -1.59 -13.89 -8.21
CA ASP A 97 -2.52 -14.94 -8.67
C ASP A 97 -3.94 -14.56 -8.28
N LEU A 98 -4.65 -13.96 -9.22
CA LEU A 98 -6.05 -13.57 -9.09
C LEU A 98 -7.00 -14.56 -9.78
N SER A 99 -6.56 -15.79 -10.02
CA SER A 99 -7.38 -16.83 -10.66
C SER A 99 -8.66 -17.13 -9.87
N GLU A 100 -8.58 -17.08 -8.54
CA GLU A 100 -9.67 -17.31 -7.59
C GLU A 100 -10.29 -15.99 -7.06
N LEU A 101 -10.20 -14.88 -7.82
CA LEU A 101 -10.74 -13.59 -7.41
C LEU A 101 -12.22 -13.71 -7.01
N PRO A 102 -12.58 -13.42 -5.75
CA PRO A 102 -13.97 -13.53 -5.30
C PRO A 102 -14.84 -12.46 -5.97
N ARG A 103 -16.14 -12.74 -6.05
CA ARG A 103 -17.10 -11.76 -6.54
C ARG A 103 -17.07 -10.50 -5.66
N PRO A 104 -17.01 -9.30 -6.27
CA PRO A 104 -16.97 -8.06 -5.51
C PRO A 104 -18.17 -7.92 -4.57
N PRO A 105 -17.99 -7.63 -3.27
CA PRO A 105 -19.09 -7.54 -2.31
C PRO A 105 -20.08 -6.39 -2.60
N PHE A 106 -19.64 -5.38 -3.36
CA PHE A 106 -20.49 -4.26 -3.79
C PHE A 106 -21.34 -4.57 -5.03
N LEU A 107 -21.22 -5.79 -5.61
CA LEU A 107 -22.03 -6.30 -6.72
C LEU A 107 -22.79 -7.57 -6.29
N PRO A 108 -23.59 -7.55 -5.20
CA PRO A 108 -24.26 -8.75 -4.69
C PRO A 108 -25.30 -9.29 -5.68
N TRP A 109 -25.85 -8.42 -6.54
CA TRP A 109 -26.83 -8.73 -7.57
C TRP A 109 -26.24 -9.44 -8.78
N LEU A 110 -24.90 -9.45 -8.98
CA LEU A 110 -24.26 -10.10 -10.12
C LEU A 110 -24.32 -11.62 -9.97
N PRO A 111 -24.97 -12.36 -10.88
CA PRO A 111 -25.04 -13.82 -10.79
C PRO A 111 -23.66 -14.47 -10.79
N ALA A 112 -23.47 -15.53 -10.01
CA ALA A 112 -22.17 -16.21 -9.90
C ALA A 112 -21.67 -16.75 -11.26
N ARG A 113 -22.57 -17.22 -12.13
CA ARG A 113 -22.22 -17.68 -13.48
C ARG A 113 -21.69 -16.55 -14.36
N VAL A 114 -22.28 -15.37 -14.28
CA VAL A 114 -21.81 -14.18 -15.02
C VAL A 114 -20.46 -13.75 -14.50
N TRP A 115 -20.28 -13.74 -13.15
CA TRP A 115 -18.98 -13.44 -12.57
C TRP A 115 -17.90 -14.42 -13.00
N ALA A 116 -18.18 -15.72 -13.00
CA ALA A 116 -17.24 -16.75 -13.46
C ALA A 116 -16.76 -16.52 -14.91
N LEU A 117 -17.65 -16.00 -15.78
CA LEU A 117 -17.30 -15.64 -17.16
C LEU A 117 -16.44 -14.35 -17.22
N LEU A 118 -16.72 -13.36 -16.40
CA LEU A 118 -16.03 -12.07 -16.40
C LEU A 118 -14.69 -12.11 -15.62
N ARG A 119 -14.60 -12.96 -14.61
CA ARG A 119 -13.45 -13.05 -13.68
C ARG A 119 -12.10 -13.10 -14.40
N PRO A 120 -11.86 -13.92 -15.44
CA PRO A 120 -10.55 -13.97 -16.07
C PRO A 120 -10.14 -12.64 -16.73
N ALA A 121 -11.09 -11.91 -17.32
CA ALA A 121 -10.82 -10.61 -17.92
C ALA A 121 -10.55 -9.55 -16.85
N VAL A 122 -11.32 -9.56 -15.77
CA VAL A 122 -11.15 -8.65 -14.62
C VAL A 122 -9.81 -8.93 -13.94
N ALA A 123 -9.48 -10.20 -13.68
CA ALA A 123 -8.20 -10.58 -13.06
C ALA A 123 -7.00 -10.14 -13.92
N ARG A 124 -7.02 -10.39 -15.21
CA ARG A 124 -5.96 -9.93 -16.14
C ARG A 124 -5.81 -8.42 -16.14
N SER A 125 -6.92 -7.69 -16.15
CA SER A 125 -6.90 -6.22 -16.11
C SER A 125 -6.35 -5.71 -14.77
N ALA A 126 -6.70 -6.34 -13.66
CA ALA A 126 -6.19 -6.01 -12.33
C ALA A 126 -4.68 -6.28 -12.21
N VAL A 127 -4.21 -7.44 -12.68
CA VAL A 127 -2.77 -7.75 -12.73
C VAL A 127 -2.04 -6.73 -13.60
N ARG A 128 -2.54 -6.45 -14.82
CA ARG A 128 -1.92 -5.48 -15.72
C ARG A 128 -1.85 -4.08 -15.10
N LEU A 129 -2.91 -3.66 -14.40
CA LEU A 129 -2.92 -2.37 -13.69
C LEU A 129 -1.88 -2.35 -12.56
N THR A 130 -1.78 -3.42 -11.77
CA THR A 130 -0.79 -3.55 -10.69
C THR A 130 0.64 -3.54 -11.23
N VAL A 131 0.91 -4.29 -12.29
CA VAL A 131 2.22 -4.31 -12.96
C VAL A 131 2.57 -2.92 -13.51
N GLY A 132 1.58 -2.16 -14.00
CA GLY A 132 1.77 -0.76 -14.44
C GLY A 132 2.23 0.17 -13.31
N LEU A 133 1.88 -0.14 -12.07
CA LEU A 133 2.32 0.64 -10.88
C LEU A 133 3.74 0.27 -10.40
N TYR A 134 4.30 -0.85 -10.86
CA TYR A 134 5.65 -1.25 -10.46
C TYR A 134 6.72 -0.43 -11.18
N ASP A 135 7.84 -0.24 -10.50
CA ASP A 135 9.04 0.29 -11.11
C ASP A 135 9.52 -0.65 -12.25
N PRO A 136 10.15 -0.11 -13.30
CA PRO A 136 10.64 -0.92 -14.42
C PRO A 136 11.55 -2.07 -13.97
N SER A 137 12.45 -1.82 -13.01
CA SER A 137 13.35 -2.84 -12.44
C SER A 137 12.59 -3.98 -11.74
N VAL A 138 11.49 -3.66 -11.05
CA VAL A 138 10.64 -4.66 -10.40
C VAL A 138 9.85 -5.48 -11.43
N ARG A 139 9.37 -4.86 -12.51
CA ARG A 139 8.74 -5.58 -13.62
C ARG A 139 9.71 -6.58 -14.26
N GLU A 140 10.94 -6.14 -14.51
CA GLU A 140 12.00 -6.98 -15.06
C GLU A 140 12.36 -8.12 -14.13
N LEU A 141 12.57 -7.85 -12.84
CA LEU A 141 12.85 -8.84 -11.80
C LEU A 141 11.79 -9.96 -11.76
N LEU A 142 10.51 -9.58 -11.83
CA LEU A 142 9.38 -10.52 -11.77
C LEU A 142 9.02 -11.13 -13.14
N GLY A 143 9.76 -10.79 -14.20
CA GLY A 143 9.58 -11.34 -15.54
C GLY A 143 8.34 -10.82 -16.28
N TYR A 144 7.81 -9.65 -15.90
CA TYR A 144 6.69 -9.02 -16.61
C TYR A 144 7.18 -8.24 -17.82
N SER A 145 6.74 -8.64 -19.01
CA SER A 145 6.90 -7.82 -20.20
C SER A 145 5.97 -6.60 -20.14
N TRP A 146 6.47 -5.44 -20.58
CA TRP A 146 5.69 -4.21 -20.63
C TRP A 146 5.92 -3.49 -21.94
N SER A 147 4.93 -3.49 -22.80
CA SER A 147 4.97 -2.88 -24.13
C SER A 147 4.45 -1.43 -24.11
N GLU A 148 4.70 -0.71 -25.20
CA GLU A 148 4.08 0.61 -25.41
C GLU A 148 2.55 0.55 -25.41
N ALA A 149 1.96 -0.55 -25.92
CA ALA A 149 0.52 -0.76 -25.86
C ALA A 149 0.01 -0.93 -24.42
N ASP A 150 0.79 -1.57 -23.54
CA ASP A 150 0.49 -1.67 -22.11
C ASP A 150 0.54 -0.31 -21.45
N GLU A 151 1.56 0.47 -21.73
CA GLU A 151 1.72 1.82 -21.20
C GLU A 151 0.56 2.74 -21.64
N HIS A 152 0.18 2.71 -22.91
CA HIS A 152 -0.97 3.48 -23.41
C HIS A 152 -2.28 3.06 -22.76
N TRP A 153 -2.50 1.75 -22.60
CA TRP A 153 -3.67 1.25 -21.88
C TRP A 153 -3.69 1.71 -20.43
N PHE A 154 -2.57 1.57 -19.73
CA PHE A 154 -2.41 1.97 -18.33
C PHE A 154 -2.74 3.45 -18.14
N ARG A 155 -2.14 4.33 -18.95
CA ARG A 155 -2.42 5.78 -18.88
C ARG A 155 -3.89 6.12 -19.15
N ARG A 156 -4.54 5.42 -20.10
CA ARG A 156 -5.97 5.62 -20.35
C ARG A 156 -6.81 5.21 -19.16
N VAL A 157 -6.50 4.09 -18.52
CA VAL A 157 -7.21 3.64 -17.32
C VAL A 157 -6.99 4.64 -16.18
N CYS A 158 -5.76 5.06 -15.92
CA CYS A 158 -5.45 6.07 -14.91
C CYS A 158 -6.25 7.35 -15.16
N ARG A 159 -6.27 7.85 -16.38
CA ARG A 159 -7.04 9.05 -16.76
C ARG A 159 -8.55 8.87 -16.59
N ALA A 160 -9.08 7.73 -16.97
CA ALA A 160 -10.50 7.42 -16.80
C ALA A 160 -10.90 7.39 -15.32
N VAL A 161 -10.07 6.77 -14.48
CA VAL A 161 -10.27 6.74 -13.02
C VAL A 161 -10.19 8.15 -12.44
N GLU A 162 -9.18 8.94 -12.81
CA GLU A 162 -9.04 10.33 -12.38
C GLU A 162 -10.31 11.15 -12.70
N LEU A 163 -10.78 11.07 -13.94
CA LEU A 163 -11.98 11.81 -14.39
C LEU A 163 -13.23 11.35 -13.64
N ALA A 164 -13.40 10.02 -13.46
CA ALA A 164 -14.52 9.48 -12.69
C ALA A 164 -14.50 9.96 -11.23
N PHE A 165 -13.32 9.95 -10.60
CA PHE A 165 -13.17 10.43 -9.22
C PHE A 165 -13.43 11.94 -9.09
N ARG A 166 -13.16 12.76 -10.11
CA ARG A 166 -13.49 14.19 -10.08
C ARG A 166 -15.00 14.43 -9.93
N LEU A 167 -15.83 13.52 -10.42
CA LEU A 167 -17.30 13.59 -10.29
C LEU A 167 -17.79 13.18 -8.89
N VAL A 168 -16.97 12.48 -8.10
CA VAL A 168 -17.32 12.10 -6.74
C VAL A 168 -17.05 13.27 -5.77
N PRO A 169 -17.99 13.70 -4.94
CA PRO A 169 -17.75 14.74 -3.94
C PRO A 169 -16.56 14.41 -3.03
N ALA A 170 -15.71 15.40 -2.73
CA ALA A 170 -14.44 15.21 -1.99
C ALA A 170 -14.63 14.42 -0.69
N ARG A 171 -15.68 14.69 0.09
CA ARG A 171 -15.97 13.95 1.33
C ARG A 171 -16.29 12.46 1.11
N ARG A 172 -16.81 12.09 -0.06
CA ARG A 172 -17.11 10.68 -0.39
C ARG A 172 -15.89 9.92 -0.90
N ARG A 173 -14.83 10.65 -1.32
CA ARG A 173 -13.55 10.04 -1.72
C ARG A 173 -12.69 9.63 -0.52
N MET A 174 -13.01 10.14 0.68
CA MET A 174 -12.25 9.88 1.89
C MET A 174 -12.78 8.63 2.59
N HIS A 175 -11.85 7.78 3.03
CA HIS A 175 -12.17 6.72 3.98
C HIS A 175 -12.80 7.34 5.25
N PRO A 176 -13.77 6.69 5.91
CA PRO A 176 -14.45 7.25 7.09
C PRO A 176 -13.50 7.73 8.19
N ARG A 177 -12.39 7.01 8.44
CA ARG A 177 -11.37 7.42 9.42
C ARG A 177 -10.62 8.68 8.99
N ALA A 178 -10.22 8.78 7.73
CA ALA A 178 -9.55 9.97 7.22
C ALA A 178 -10.48 11.19 7.30
N ARG A 179 -11.75 11.01 6.96
CA ARG A 179 -12.78 12.05 7.11
C ARG A 179 -12.91 12.51 8.56
N ALA A 180 -12.99 11.57 9.50
CA ALA A 180 -13.05 11.91 10.92
C ALA A 180 -11.80 12.65 11.40
N GLY A 181 -10.62 12.31 10.88
CA GLY A 181 -9.37 13.04 11.13
C GLY A 181 -9.44 14.48 10.65
N VAL A 182 -9.87 14.70 9.41
CA VAL A 182 -10.07 16.04 8.83
C VAL A 182 -11.14 16.82 9.61
N ASP A 183 -12.24 16.18 9.99
CA ASP A 183 -13.34 16.83 10.72
C ASP A 183 -12.89 17.23 12.15
N ARG A 184 -11.97 16.48 12.79
CA ARG A 184 -11.31 16.91 14.05
C ARG A 184 -10.36 18.07 13.82
N ALA A 185 -9.47 17.97 12.84
CA ALA A 185 -8.50 19.02 12.54
C ALA A 185 -9.15 20.36 12.19
N THR A 186 -10.38 20.33 11.64
CA THR A 186 -11.17 21.52 11.29
C THR A 186 -12.20 21.91 12.35
N GLY A 187 -12.21 21.27 13.52
CA GLY A 187 -13.14 21.57 14.63
C GLY A 187 -14.59 21.15 14.37
N ARG A 188 -14.86 20.37 13.32
CA ARG A 188 -16.21 19.84 13.03
C ARG A 188 -16.57 18.65 13.89
N LEU A 189 -15.59 17.97 14.47
CA LEU A 189 -15.76 16.92 15.46
C LEU A 189 -14.88 17.24 16.68
N PRO A 190 -15.36 16.93 17.89
CA PRO A 190 -14.52 16.99 19.10
C PRO A 190 -13.26 16.13 18.96
N ALA A 191 -12.16 16.54 19.62
CA ALA A 191 -10.90 15.79 19.56
C ALA A 191 -11.04 14.36 20.12
N ASP A 192 -11.89 14.18 21.11
CA ASP A 192 -12.20 12.92 21.81
C ASP A 192 -13.33 12.11 21.19
N ALA A 193 -13.92 12.59 20.07
CA ALA A 193 -14.96 11.84 19.37
C ALA A 193 -14.51 10.41 19.04
N PRO A 194 -15.38 9.38 19.23
CA PRO A 194 -15.00 8.00 18.95
C PRO A 194 -14.61 7.78 17.49
N LEU A 195 -13.73 6.83 17.24
CA LEU A 195 -13.34 6.44 15.89
C LEU A 195 -14.52 5.79 15.16
N PRO A 196 -14.83 6.20 13.90
CA PRO A 196 -16.00 5.69 13.18
C PRO A 196 -15.90 4.20 12.81
N GLN A 197 -14.71 3.65 12.85
CA GLN A 197 -14.46 2.23 12.58
C GLN A 197 -13.24 1.81 13.42
N THR A 198 -13.47 1.13 14.51
CA THR A 198 -12.43 0.48 15.30
C THR A 198 -12.44 -1.00 14.94
N PRO A 199 -11.33 -1.59 14.48
CA PRO A 199 -11.26 -3.04 14.28
C PRO A 199 -11.43 -3.73 15.62
N ASP A 200 -12.26 -4.76 15.66
CA ASP A 200 -12.63 -5.44 16.91
C ASP A 200 -11.42 -6.07 17.63
N ARG A 201 -10.27 -6.31 16.95
CA ARG A 201 -9.14 -7.04 17.54
C ARG A 201 -7.74 -6.76 16.98
N ASN A 202 -7.48 -5.63 16.37
CA ASN A 202 -6.15 -5.35 15.80
C ASN A 202 -5.17 -4.69 16.76
N LEU A 203 -5.64 -4.25 17.92
CA LEU A 203 -4.79 -3.67 18.96
C LEU A 203 -4.84 -4.55 20.19
N PRO A 204 -3.72 -4.73 20.92
CA PRO A 204 -3.75 -5.38 22.23
C PRO A 204 -4.72 -4.63 23.15
N LEU A 205 -5.37 -5.37 24.03
CA LEU A 205 -6.19 -4.80 25.10
C LEU A 205 -5.35 -3.76 25.87
N PRO A 206 -5.96 -2.70 26.42
CA PRO A 206 -5.24 -1.63 27.10
C PRO A 206 -4.29 -2.12 28.20
N ASP A 207 -4.67 -3.16 28.92
CA ASP A 207 -3.88 -3.87 29.95
C ASP A 207 -2.73 -4.71 29.39
N ARG A 208 -2.69 -4.94 28.09
CA ARG A 208 -1.67 -5.75 27.39
C ARG A 208 -0.82 -4.96 26.40
N ARG A 209 -1.00 -3.65 26.29
CA ARG A 209 -0.26 -2.79 25.35
C ARG A 209 1.24 -2.84 25.58
N ASP A 210 1.66 -2.90 26.83
CA ASP A 210 3.05 -2.95 27.24
C ASP A 210 3.54 -4.40 27.41
N SER A 211 2.74 -5.39 27.03
CA SER A 211 3.13 -6.79 27.11
C SER A 211 4.11 -7.13 25.99
N PRO A 212 5.37 -7.49 26.29
CA PRO A 212 6.37 -7.84 25.29
C PRO A 212 5.98 -9.06 24.45
N ARG A 213 4.99 -9.83 24.85
CA ARG A 213 4.51 -11.01 24.11
C ARG A 213 3.90 -10.70 22.75
N HIS A 214 3.44 -9.48 22.52
CA HIS A 214 2.96 -9.08 21.20
C HIS A 214 4.10 -8.86 20.19
N TYR A 215 5.31 -8.64 20.69
CA TYR A 215 6.48 -8.29 19.91
C TYR A 215 7.59 -9.33 19.98
N VAL A 216 7.43 -10.34 20.82
CA VAL A 216 8.40 -11.43 20.95
C VAL A 216 7.91 -12.60 20.08
N PRO A 217 8.64 -12.98 19.02
CA PRO A 217 8.32 -14.15 18.23
C PRO A 217 8.55 -15.40 19.08
N GLY A 218 7.54 -16.21 19.13
CA GLY A 218 7.68 -17.59 19.56
C GLY A 218 8.09 -17.80 21.03
N ARG A 219 7.16 -17.71 21.91
CA ARG A 219 7.03 -18.65 22.98
C ARG A 219 5.83 -19.52 22.74
#